data_981327e097a6d05606d4f4ac231b8e7c
#
_entry.id   981327e097a6d05606d4f4ac231b8e7c
#
_cell.length_a   1.000
_cell.length_b   1.000
_cell.length_c   1.000
_cell.angle_alpha   90.00
_cell.angle_beta   90.00
_cell.angle_gamma   90.00
#
_symmetry.space_group_name_H-M   'P 1'
#
loop_
_entity.id
_entity.type
_entity.pdbx_description
1 polymer ?
#
loop_
_entity_poly.entity_id
_entity_poly.type
_entity_poly.pdbx_seq_one_letter_code
_entity_poly.pdbx_strand_id
1 'polypeptide(L)'
;MACPRDVRTVSQVAGKFKTIEIRSEPKQTPPYRPLVEVIKAEQVVHTLNDVQGTLIGFRFPAAASSVNVADWHFHFLSADKTRGGHVLALTTGDGVALVQEISDLRITFPASGPASSASPESIKAVERPGAKSSE
;
A
#
# COMPACT_ATOMS: atom_id res chain seq x y z
N MET A 1 -21.73 -8.01 -1.60
CA MET A 1 -21.76 -7.86 -0.14
C MET A 1 -20.81 -6.75 0.25
N ALA A 2 -21.26 -5.65 0.84
CA ALA A 2 -20.38 -4.56 1.23
C ALA A 2 -19.63 -4.94 2.52
N CYS A 3 -18.30 -4.82 2.52
CA CYS A 3 -17.50 -5.02 3.73
C CYS A 3 -17.80 -3.90 4.74
N PRO A 4 -18.20 -4.20 5.99
CA PRO A 4 -18.49 -3.18 7.00
C PRO A 4 -17.29 -2.24 7.17
N ARG A 5 -17.55 -0.94 7.26
CA ARG A 5 -16.48 0.09 7.34
C ARG A 5 -15.66 0.04 8.63
N ASP A 6 -16.20 -0.59 9.67
CA ASP A 6 -15.59 -0.63 11.00
C ASP A 6 -14.80 -1.91 11.28
N VAL A 7 -14.65 -2.78 10.27
CA VAL A 7 -13.97 -4.07 10.39
C VAL A 7 -12.60 -4.03 9.74
N ARG A 8 -11.60 -4.55 10.44
CA ARG A 8 -10.26 -4.80 9.89
C ARG A 8 -10.34 -6.00 8.95
N THR A 9 -9.83 -5.83 7.75
CA THR A 9 -9.98 -6.83 6.70
C THR A 9 -8.67 -7.04 5.97
N VAL A 10 -8.34 -8.28 5.63
CA VAL A 10 -7.35 -8.63 4.62
C VAL A 10 -8.05 -9.09 3.35
N SER A 11 -7.53 -8.71 2.21
CA SER A 11 -8.04 -9.13 0.91
C SER A 11 -6.91 -9.60 0.02
N GLN A 12 -7.14 -10.70 -0.69
CA GLN A 12 -6.31 -11.16 -1.80
C GLN A 12 -7.17 -11.19 -3.05
N VAL A 13 -6.73 -10.52 -4.11
CA VAL A 13 -7.43 -10.51 -5.40
C VAL A 13 -6.47 -11.03 -6.47
N ALA A 14 -6.77 -12.20 -7.01
CA ALA A 14 -6.01 -12.79 -8.12
C ALA A 14 -6.81 -12.66 -9.42
N GLY A 15 -6.18 -12.13 -10.48
CA GLY A 15 -6.89 -11.95 -11.74
C GLY A 15 -6.14 -11.06 -12.74
N LYS A 16 -6.91 -10.58 -13.73
CA LYS A 16 -6.46 -9.61 -14.71
C LYS A 16 -6.84 -8.21 -14.29
N PHE A 17 -5.93 -7.28 -14.52
CA PHE A 17 -6.12 -5.86 -14.27
C PHE A 17 -5.98 -5.13 -15.61
N LYS A 18 -7.01 -4.39 -16.00
CA LYS A 18 -6.96 -3.57 -17.23
C LYS A 18 -5.90 -2.51 -17.14
N THR A 19 -5.83 -1.87 -15.96
CA THR A 19 -4.80 -0.88 -15.66
C THR A 19 -4.48 -0.98 -14.18
N ILE A 20 -3.20 -0.92 -13.85
CA ILE A 20 -2.75 -0.80 -12.47
C ILE A 20 -1.57 0.16 -12.42
N GLU A 21 -1.67 1.16 -11.58
CA GLU A 21 -0.59 2.10 -11.29
C GLU A 21 0.04 1.73 -9.96
N ILE A 22 1.34 1.44 -10.01
CA ILE A 22 2.13 1.06 -8.85
C ILE A 22 3.31 1.98 -8.69
N ARG A 23 3.76 2.16 -7.44
CA ARG A 23 5.02 2.84 -7.16
C ARG A 23 5.98 1.91 -6.42
N SER A 24 7.26 2.19 -6.59
CA SER A 24 8.35 1.61 -5.84
C SER A 24 9.38 2.68 -5.49
N GLU A 25 10.14 2.44 -4.44
CA GLU A 25 11.23 3.29 -3.98
C GLU A 25 12.55 2.53 -4.11
N PRO A 26 13.65 3.22 -4.47
CA PRO A 26 14.96 2.58 -4.55
C PRO A 26 15.45 2.18 -3.15
N LYS A 27 16.28 1.14 -3.12
CA LYS A 27 16.94 0.69 -1.89
C LYS A 27 17.78 1.83 -1.32
N GLN A 28 17.55 2.15 -0.06
CA GLN A 28 18.32 3.16 0.66
C GLN A 28 19.55 2.56 1.33
N THR A 29 20.56 3.39 1.54
CA THR A 29 21.77 3.10 2.32
C THR A 29 21.82 3.97 3.57
N PRO A 30 22.43 3.49 4.68
CA PRO A 30 22.58 4.33 5.88
C PRO A 30 23.40 5.62 5.63
N PRO A 31 23.09 6.72 6.33
CA PRO A 31 21.97 6.89 7.26
C PRO A 31 20.63 6.94 6.53
N TYR A 32 19.64 6.20 7.03
CA TYR A 32 18.32 6.12 6.39
C TYR A 32 17.56 7.42 6.55
N ARG A 33 17.02 7.91 5.45
CA ARG A 33 16.15 9.09 5.42
C ARG A 33 14.71 8.68 5.81
N PRO A 34 13.91 9.62 6.31
CA PRO A 34 12.47 9.39 6.50
C PRO A 34 11.81 8.93 5.20
N LEU A 35 10.96 7.88 5.28
CA LEU A 35 10.31 7.28 4.11
C LEU A 35 9.56 8.30 3.26
N VAL A 36 8.89 9.26 3.89
CA VAL A 36 8.13 10.33 3.20
C VAL A 36 9.03 11.18 2.30
N GLU A 37 10.26 11.47 2.73
CA GLU A 37 11.23 12.23 1.93
C GLU A 37 11.71 11.40 0.74
N VAL A 38 11.97 10.10 0.94
CA VAL A 38 12.38 9.19 -0.12
C VAL A 38 11.27 9.08 -1.17
N ILE A 39 10.03 8.87 -0.75
CA ILE A 39 8.89 8.80 -1.66
C ILE A 39 8.76 10.08 -2.49
N LYS A 40 8.81 11.25 -1.86
CA LYS A 40 8.69 12.52 -2.58
C LYS A 40 9.80 12.77 -3.59
N ALA A 41 11.01 12.33 -3.28
CA ALA A 41 12.19 12.62 -4.10
C ALA A 41 12.49 11.54 -5.15
N GLU A 42 12.20 10.27 -4.86
CA GLU A 42 12.80 9.15 -5.58
C GLU A 42 11.80 8.06 -5.99
N GLN A 43 10.50 8.20 -5.67
CA GLN A 43 9.54 7.19 -6.11
C GLN A 43 9.52 7.06 -7.64
N VAL A 44 9.40 5.82 -8.10
CA VAL A 44 9.18 5.50 -9.50
C VAL A 44 7.76 4.95 -9.64
N VAL A 45 6.98 5.58 -10.50
CA VAL A 45 5.60 5.18 -10.76
C VAL A 45 5.55 4.46 -12.12
N HIS A 46 4.91 3.30 -12.12
CA HIS A 46 4.69 2.49 -13.31
C HIS A 46 3.20 2.26 -13.54
N THR A 47 2.76 2.48 -14.76
CA THR A 47 1.43 2.07 -15.22
C THR A 47 1.55 0.79 -16.02
N LEU A 48 0.89 -0.27 -15.56
CA LEU A 48 0.83 -1.56 -16.21
C LEU A 48 -0.56 -1.74 -16.82
N ASN A 49 -0.62 -2.17 -18.06
CA ASN A 49 -1.87 -2.43 -18.78
C ASN A 49 -2.01 -3.93 -19.05
N ASP A 50 -3.24 -4.44 -19.00
CA ASP A 50 -3.60 -5.83 -19.29
C ASP A 50 -2.72 -6.85 -18.58
N VAL A 51 -2.41 -6.58 -17.31
CA VAL A 51 -1.49 -7.38 -16.51
C VAL A 51 -2.23 -8.39 -15.66
N GLN A 52 -1.70 -9.60 -15.59
CA GLN A 52 -2.13 -10.64 -14.66
C GLN A 52 -1.28 -10.61 -13.39
N GLY A 53 -1.93 -10.77 -12.23
CA GLY A 53 -1.21 -10.75 -10.97
C GLY A 53 -2.11 -10.91 -9.76
N THR A 54 -1.55 -10.62 -8.61
CA THR A 54 -2.21 -10.71 -7.31
C THR A 54 -2.08 -9.40 -6.56
N LEU A 55 -3.21 -8.90 -6.06
CA LEU A 55 -3.26 -7.85 -5.05
C LEU A 55 -3.35 -8.48 -3.67
N ILE A 56 -2.63 -7.92 -2.73
CA ILE A 56 -2.85 -8.15 -1.30
C ILE A 56 -3.09 -6.80 -0.66
N GLY A 57 -4.15 -6.68 0.11
CA GLY A 57 -4.50 -5.44 0.77
C GLY A 57 -5.06 -5.64 2.16
N PHE A 58 -4.83 -4.63 2.97
CA PHE A 58 -5.39 -4.51 4.30
C PHE A 58 -6.30 -3.30 4.34
N ARG A 59 -7.40 -3.43 5.06
CA ARG A 59 -8.27 -2.33 5.37
C ARG A 59 -8.36 -2.15 6.87
N PHE A 60 -8.10 -0.93 7.31
CA PHE A 60 -8.24 -0.53 8.71
C PHE A 60 -9.27 0.57 8.85
N PRO A 61 -10.13 0.53 9.90
CA PRO A 61 -11.04 1.63 10.19
C PRO A 61 -10.26 2.88 10.61
N ALA A 62 -10.87 4.04 10.45
CA ALA A 62 -10.26 5.32 10.82
C ALA A 62 -9.81 5.36 12.30
N ALA A 63 -10.53 4.68 13.18
CA ALA A 63 -10.17 4.56 14.60
C ALA A 63 -8.83 3.84 14.85
N ALA A 64 -8.34 3.05 13.89
CA ALA A 64 -7.06 2.34 13.97
C ALA A 64 -5.93 3.05 13.20
N SER A 65 -6.10 4.31 12.82
CA SER A 65 -5.12 5.08 12.02
C SER A 65 -3.77 5.32 12.71
N SER A 66 -3.70 5.15 14.03
CA SER A 66 -2.43 5.19 14.79
C SER A 66 -1.60 3.91 14.63
N VAL A 67 -2.18 2.84 14.11
CA VAL A 67 -1.56 1.51 13.97
C VAL A 67 -1.21 1.22 12.52
N ASN A 68 -2.08 1.59 11.60
CA ASN A 68 -1.89 1.39 10.17
C ASN A 68 -2.66 2.47 9.38
N VAL A 69 -2.36 2.57 8.09
CA VAL A 69 -3.07 3.47 7.18
C VAL A 69 -4.57 3.16 7.21
N ALA A 70 -5.38 4.20 7.39
CA ALA A 70 -6.82 4.06 7.35
C ALA A 70 -7.31 3.80 5.92
N ASP A 71 -8.39 3.02 5.81
CA ASP A 71 -8.96 2.52 4.56
C ASP A 71 -8.10 1.46 3.87
N TRP A 72 -8.22 1.25 2.56
CA TRP A 72 -7.51 0.23 1.83
C TRP A 72 -6.06 0.61 1.53
N HIS A 73 -5.15 -0.30 1.81
CA HIS A 73 -3.74 -0.25 1.46
C HIS A 73 -3.39 -1.52 0.69
N PHE A 74 -3.11 -1.38 -0.61
CA PHE A 74 -2.85 -2.51 -1.51
C PHE A 74 -1.41 -2.53 -2.01
N HIS A 75 -0.88 -3.74 -2.12
CA HIS A 75 0.32 -4.06 -2.89
C HIS A 75 -0.01 -5.04 -4.01
N PHE A 76 0.68 -4.90 -5.13
CA PHE A 76 0.54 -5.73 -6.31
C PHE A 76 1.81 -6.53 -6.57
N LEU A 77 1.64 -7.76 -7.08
CA LEU A 77 2.70 -8.57 -7.64
C LEU A 77 2.20 -9.19 -8.96
N SER A 78 2.94 -8.96 -10.06
CA SER A 78 2.63 -9.57 -11.36
C SER A 78 2.82 -11.09 -11.32
N ALA A 79 2.12 -11.82 -12.20
CA ALA A 79 2.16 -13.29 -12.22
C ALA A 79 3.56 -13.83 -12.51
N ASP A 80 4.34 -13.13 -13.32
CA ASP A 80 5.75 -13.44 -13.64
C ASP A 80 6.73 -13.02 -12.53
N LYS A 81 6.23 -12.36 -11.47
CA LYS A 81 6.99 -11.87 -10.30
C LYS A 81 8.09 -10.85 -10.64
N THR A 82 8.01 -10.22 -11.79
CA THR A 82 9.01 -9.25 -12.24
C THR A 82 8.65 -7.81 -11.89
N ARG A 83 7.36 -7.53 -11.61
CA ARG A 83 6.84 -6.20 -11.31
C ARG A 83 5.94 -6.24 -10.09
N GLY A 84 6.12 -5.27 -9.23
CA GLY A 84 5.31 -5.14 -8.01
C GLY A 84 5.54 -3.80 -7.34
N GLY A 85 4.67 -3.46 -6.40
CA GLY A 85 4.77 -2.23 -5.64
C GLY A 85 3.49 -1.85 -4.93
N HIS A 86 3.53 -0.69 -4.28
CA HIS A 86 2.38 -0.07 -3.66
C HIS A 86 1.41 0.43 -4.74
N VAL A 87 0.12 0.14 -4.58
CA VAL A 87 -0.91 0.47 -5.58
C VAL A 87 -1.45 1.86 -5.35
N LEU A 88 -1.37 2.69 -6.37
CA LEU A 88 -1.92 4.06 -6.38
C LEU A 88 -3.32 4.10 -6.98
N ALA A 89 -3.52 3.37 -8.08
CA ALA A 89 -4.80 3.27 -8.77
C ALA A 89 -4.93 1.93 -9.49
N LEU A 90 -6.15 1.49 -9.71
CA LEU A 90 -6.40 0.28 -10.51
C LEU A 90 -7.77 0.28 -11.18
N THR A 91 -7.84 -0.42 -12.30
CA THR A 91 -9.10 -0.83 -12.94
C THR A 91 -9.05 -2.34 -13.07
N THR A 92 -9.97 -3.02 -12.39
CA THR A 92 -10.04 -4.48 -12.44
C THR A 92 -10.60 -4.97 -13.78
N GLY A 93 -10.15 -6.14 -14.21
CA GLY A 93 -10.84 -7.00 -15.14
C GLY A 93 -11.50 -8.15 -14.38
N ASP A 94 -11.39 -9.35 -14.93
CA ASP A 94 -11.91 -10.57 -14.28
C ASP A 94 -10.94 -11.06 -13.20
N GLY A 95 -11.48 -11.47 -12.06
CA GLY A 95 -10.67 -11.95 -10.96
C GLY A 95 -11.48 -12.54 -9.82
N VAL A 96 -10.78 -13.21 -8.92
CA VAL A 96 -11.33 -13.79 -7.70
C VAL A 96 -10.79 -13.04 -6.50
N ALA A 97 -11.68 -12.55 -5.66
CA ALA A 97 -11.36 -11.90 -4.40
C ALA A 97 -11.65 -12.84 -3.22
N LEU A 98 -10.64 -13.06 -2.39
CA LEU A 98 -10.76 -13.68 -1.09
C LEU A 98 -10.68 -12.58 -0.05
N VAL A 99 -11.64 -12.56 0.87
CA VAL A 99 -11.73 -11.52 1.91
C VAL A 99 -11.89 -12.18 3.26
N GLN A 100 -11.09 -11.76 4.23
CA GLN A 100 -11.12 -12.28 5.59
C GLN A 100 -11.11 -11.13 6.60
N GLU A 101 -11.93 -11.24 7.62
CA GLU A 101 -11.90 -10.35 8.79
C GLU A 101 -10.70 -10.67 9.68
N ILE A 102 -10.05 -9.63 10.23
CA ILE A 102 -8.92 -9.74 11.14
C ILE A 102 -9.42 -9.40 12.55
N SER A 103 -9.42 -10.38 13.45
CA SER A 103 -9.77 -10.23 14.86
C SER A 103 -8.57 -9.82 15.73
N ASP A 104 -7.37 -10.31 15.38
CA ASP A 104 -6.17 -10.15 16.20
C ASP A 104 -5.06 -9.44 15.44
N LEU A 105 -4.37 -8.53 16.13
CA LEU A 105 -3.19 -7.83 15.62
C LEU A 105 -2.09 -7.87 16.67
N ARG A 106 -0.92 -8.39 16.28
CA ARG A 106 0.27 -8.38 17.13
C ARG A 106 1.30 -7.41 16.54
N ILE A 107 1.76 -6.47 17.35
CA ILE A 107 2.79 -5.50 16.99
C ILE A 107 4.00 -5.73 17.88
N THR A 108 5.19 -5.86 17.29
CA THR A 108 6.46 -5.95 18.00
C THR A 108 7.33 -4.77 17.58
N PHE A 109 7.71 -3.95 18.55
CA PHE A 109 8.64 -2.85 18.32
C PHE A 109 10.08 -3.33 18.55
N PRO A 110 11.05 -2.86 17.75
CA PRO A 110 12.45 -3.14 18.00
C PRO A 110 12.87 -2.55 19.36
N ALA A 111 13.74 -3.27 20.08
CA ALA A 111 14.21 -2.86 21.41
C ALA A 111 15.03 -1.55 21.37
N SER A 112 15.64 -1.24 20.22
CA SER A 112 16.38 0.00 19.97
C SER A 112 16.34 0.30 18.46
N GLY A 113 16.28 1.56 18.11
CA GLY A 113 16.27 2.04 16.72
C GLY A 113 15.93 3.52 16.67
N PRO A 114 16.26 4.24 15.60
CA PRO A 114 15.80 5.60 15.43
C PRO A 114 14.27 5.60 15.40
N ALA A 115 13.65 6.40 16.25
CA ALA A 115 12.22 6.63 16.19
C ALA A 115 11.88 7.15 14.78
N SER A 116 10.91 6.53 14.12
CA SER A 116 10.39 7.07 12.88
C SER A 116 9.80 8.45 13.16
N SER A 117 10.34 9.47 12.55
CA SER A 117 9.83 10.84 12.65
C SER A 117 8.59 11.07 11.77
N ALA A 118 8.11 10.04 11.09
CA ALA A 118 6.93 10.14 10.23
C ALA A 118 5.65 10.27 11.07
N SER A 119 4.95 11.39 10.93
CA SER A 119 3.62 11.53 11.51
C SER A 119 2.57 10.74 10.72
N PRO A 120 1.46 10.33 11.34
CA PRO A 120 0.36 9.70 10.61
C PRO A 120 -0.15 10.53 9.42
N GLU A 121 -0.13 11.86 9.52
CA GLU A 121 -0.53 12.77 8.45
C GLU A 121 0.45 12.74 7.28
N SER A 122 1.75 12.67 7.56
CA SER A 122 2.77 12.61 6.52
C SER A 122 2.73 11.28 5.75
N ILE A 123 2.47 10.18 6.44
CA ILE A 123 2.26 8.87 5.80
C ILE A 123 0.99 8.92 4.93
N LYS A 124 -0.12 9.41 5.46
CA LYS A 124 -1.38 9.53 4.74
C LYS A 124 -1.27 10.40 3.49
N ALA A 125 -0.44 11.44 3.51
CA ALA A 125 -0.21 12.32 2.37
C ALA A 125 0.46 11.61 1.19
N VAL A 126 1.32 10.62 1.43
CA VAL A 126 2.01 9.85 0.39
C VAL A 126 1.26 8.60 -0.06
N GLU A 127 0.25 8.17 0.70
CA GLU A 127 -0.61 7.03 0.34
C GLU A 127 -1.70 7.41 -0.70
N ARG A 128 -1.94 8.70 -0.93
CA ARG A 128 -2.96 9.14 -1.87
C ARG A 128 -2.43 9.24 -3.30
N PRO A 129 -3.19 8.76 -4.31
CA PRO A 129 -2.87 9.02 -5.71
C PRO A 129 -2.84 10.53 -5.97
N GLY A 130 -1.85 11.01 -6.69
CA GLY A 130 -1.81 12.38 -7.16
C GLY A 130 -1.13 13.43 -6.27
N ALA A 131 -0.44 13.03 -5.21
CA ALA A 131 0.43 13.96 -4.46
C ALA A 131 1.72 14.30 -5.25
N LYS A 132 1.57 14.80 -6.48
CA LYS A 132 2.62 15.57 -7.12
C LYS A 132 2.63 16.94 -6.43
N SER A 133 3.71 17.27 -5.74
CA SER A 133 3.95 18.63 -5.29
C SER A 133 3.88 19.54 -6.52
N SER A 134 2.83 20.36 -6.61
CA SER A 134 2.89 21.57 -7.41
C SER A 134 3.92 22.48 -6.76
N GLU A 135 4.96 22.84 -7.49
CA GLU A 135 5.80 23.98 -7.19
C GLU A 135 4.97 25.23 -7.02
#